data_13298961fa7ae94499852332f7ecd3fa
#
_entry.id   13298961fa7ae94499852332f7ecd3fa
#
_cell.length_a   1.000
_cell.length_b   1.000
_cell.length_c   1.000
_cell.angle_alpha   90.00
_cell.angle_beta   90.00
_cell.angle_gamma   90.00
#
_symmetry.space_group_name_H-M   'P 1'
#
loop_
_entity.id
_entity.type
_entity.pdbx_description
1 polymer ?
#
loop_
_entity_poly.entity_id
_entity_poly.type
_entity_poly.pdbx_seq_one_letter_code
_entity_poly.pdbx_strand_id
1 'polypeptide(L)'
;MSHKAGFVNIIGNPNVGKSTLMNAMVGEKLSIITSKAQTTRHRIFGIVNDEEYQIVFSDTPGIIKPAYDLQTSMMDFVKSAFSDADILIYMVEIGEKELKDEEFFNKIIHAKIPVLLLLNKIDKSNQELLEEQVQTWQAKVPNAEIFPISALENFNVKEVLNRIVDLLPLSPPYYPKDALTDKPERFFVNETIREKILLNYDKEIPYAVEVETEEFLEDEKIIRIRSVIMVERDTQKGIIIGHKGAALKKVGMQARADLELFFDKQIHIEIFVKVNKDWRNNAFQLRRFGYNQK
;
A
#
# COMPACT_ATOMS: atom_id res chain seq x y z
N MET A 1 -11.45 -29.97 -11.69
CA MET A 1 -11.27 -28.62 -12.29
C MET A 1 -9.85 -28.16 -11.95
N SER A 2 -9.15 -27.57 -12.87
CA SER A 2 -7.77 -27.12 -12.64
C SER A 2 -7.82 -25.73 -11.99
N HIS A 3 -7.53 -25.65 -10.70
CA HIS A 3 -7.45 -24.38 -9.95
C HIS A 3 -6.25 -23.57 -10.43
N LYS A 4 -6.41 -22.23 -10.48
CA LYS A 4 -5.35 -21.29 -10.80
C LYS A 4 -5.01 -20.46 -9.56
N ALA A 5 -3.72 -20.18 -9.31
CA ALA A 5 -3.33 -19.22 -8.30
C ALA A 5 -2.00 -18.54 -8.63
N GLY A 6 -1.83 -17.29 -8.25
CA GLY A 6 -0.59 -16.56 -8.52
C GLY A 6 -0.46 -15.26 -7.74
N PHE A 7 0.79 -14.79 -7.63
CA PHE A 7 1.13 -13.50 -7.07
C PHE A 7 1.10 -12.42 -8.14
N VAL A 8 0.29 -11.39 -7.91
CA VAL A 8 0.10 -10.25 -8.80
C VAL A 8 0.62 -9.00 -8.11
N ASN A 9 1.83 -8.60 -8.43
CA ASN A 9 2.52 -7.56 -7.71
C ASN A 9 2.39 -6.21 -8.42
N ILE A 10 1.97 -5.18 -7.67
CA ILE A 10 1.69 -3.84 -8.18
C ILE A 10 2.87 -2.93 -7.85
N ILE A 11 3.51 -2.39 -8.88
CA ILE A 11 4.66 -1.50 -8.77
C ILE A 11 4.43 -0.20 -9.55
N GLY A 12 5.19 0.84 -9.23
CA GLY A 12 5.15 2.14 -9.90
C GLY A 12 5.60 3.27 -8.99
N ASN A 13 5.64 4.46 -9.50
CA ASN A 13 6.01 5.67 -8.75
C ASN A 13 5.06 5.93 -7.56
N PRO A 14 5.43 6.74 -6.57
CA PRO A 14 4.51 7.16 -5.52
C PRO A 14 3.25 7.84 -6.10
N ASN A 15 2.11 7.62 -5.45
CA ASN A 15 0.82 8.29 -5.74
C ASN A 15 0.18 7.98 -7.09
N VAL A 16 0.67 7.02 -7.87
CA VAL A 16 0.04 6.59 -9.14
C VAL A 16 -1.30 5.86 -8.96
N GLY A 17 -1.63 5.44 -7.71
CA GLY A 17 -2.93 4.81 -7.37
C GLY A 17 -2.86 3.31 -7.07
N LYS A 18 -1.68 2.75 -6.76
CA LYS A 18 -1.49 1.31 -6.46
C LYS A 18 -2.42 0.79 -5.36
N SER A 19 -2.42 1.46 -4.20
CA SER A 19 -3.27 1.10 -3.06
C SER A 19 -4.76 1.25 -3.37
N THR A 20 -5.13 2.26 -4.17
CA THR A 20 -6.52 2.45 -4.64
C THR A 20 -6.96 1.28 -5.50
N LEU A 21 -6.11 0.86 -6.45
CA LEU A 21 -6.38 -0.28 -7.32
C LEU A 21 -6.50 -1.58 -6.52
N MET A 22 -5.55 -1.85 -5.60
CA MET A 22 -5.60 -3.07 -4.77
C MET A 22 -6.90 -3.12 -3.95
N ASN A 23 -7.26 -2.04 -3.25
CA ASN A 23 -8.50 -1.98 -2.49
C ASN A 23 -9.74 -2.19 -3.37
N ALA A 24 -9.77 -1.62 -4.59
CA ALA A 24 -10.86 -1.82 -5.54
C ALA A 24 -10.97 -3.28 -6.03
N MET A 25 -9.83 -3.94 -6.29
CA MET A 25 -9.81 -5.34 -6.73
C MET A 25 -10.15 -6.33 -5.63
N VAL A 26 -9.74 -6.06 -4.39
CA VAL A 26 -10.05 -6.90 -3.23
C VAL A 26 -11.47 -6.67 -2.72
N GLY A 27 -12.02 -5.46 -2.90
CA GLY A 27 -13.32 -5.05 -2.39
C GLY A 27 -13.30 -4.56 -0.94
N GLU A 28 -12.11 -4.47 -0.32
CA GLU A 28 -11.90 -4.07 1.07
C GLU A 28 -10.76 -3.05 1.21
N LYS A 29 -10.84 -2.17 2.22
CA LYS A 29 -9.80 -1.17 2.50
C LYS A 29 -8.64 -1.78 3.29
N LEU A 30 -7.74 -2.48 2.60
CA LEU A 30 -6.53 -3.06 3.21
C LEU A 30 -5.35 -2.09 3.27
N SER A 31 -5.22 -1.24 2.27
CA SER A 31 -4.17 -0.21 2.21
C SER A 31 -4.74 1.17 2.44
N ILE A 32 -4.01 1.99 3.19
CA ILE A 32 -4.37 3.39 3.40
C ILE A 32 -4.10 4.21 2.13
N ILE A 33 -4.90 5.23 1.91
CA ILE A 33 -4.83 6.06 0.71
C ILE A 33 -4.72 7.53 1.10
N THR A 34 -3.62 8.17 0.72
CA THR A 34 -3.44 9.62 0.85
C THR A 34 -2.70 10.19 -0.35
N SER A 35 -2.74 11.50 -0.52
CA SER A 35 -1.94 12.19 -1.56
C SER A 35 -0.47 12.37 -1.19
N LYS A 36 -0.06 11.99 0.03
CA LYS A 36 1.32 12.16 0.50
C LYS A 36 2.21 11.00 0.05
N ALA A 37 3.47 11.30 -0.22
CA ALA A 37 4.48 10.27 -0.48
C ALA A 37 4.66 9.36 0.75
N GLN A 38 5.18 8.14 0.54
CA GLN A 38 5.41 7.16 1.60
C GLN A 38 4.13 6.78 2.37
N THR A 39 2.95 6.87 1.75
CA THR A 39 1.69 6.40 2.32
C THR A 39 1.80 4.90 2.57
N THR A 40 2.12 4.09 1.58
CA THR A 40 2.45 2.67 1.74
C THR A 40 3.93 2.53 2.08
N ARG A 41 4.24 1.94 3.24
CA ARG A 41 5.61 1.66 3.70
C ARG A 41 5.93 0.18 3.73
N HIS A 42 4.94 -0.65 3.96
CA HIS A 42 5.04 -2.12 3.97
C HIS A 42 4.53 -2.70 2.66
N ARG A 43 4.94 -3.91 2.37
CA ARG A 43 4.28 -4.75 1.38
C ARG A 43 3.05 -5.37 2.03
N ILE A 44 1.89 -5.21 1.41
CA ILE A 44 0.60 -5.67 1.94
C ILE A 44 0.00 -6.63 0.92
N PHE A 45 -0.39 -7.84 1.34
CA PHE A 45 -1.12 -8.76 0.50
C PHE A 45 -2.62 -8.57 0.66
N GLY A 46 -3.32 -8.54 -0.48
CA GLY A 46 -4.76 -8.62 -0.58
C GLY A 46 -5.13 -9.87 -1.36
N ILE A 47 -5.93 -10.74 -0.78
CA ILE A 47 -6.23 -12.07 -1.32
C ILE A 47 -7.66 -12.08 -1.85
N VAL A 48 -7.80 -12.37 -3.13
CA VAL A 48 -9.09 -12.58 -3.79
C VAL A 48 -9.29 -14.06 -4.02
N ASN A 49 -10.38 -14.60 -3.51
CA ASN A 49 -10.70 -16.01 -3.59
C ASN A 49 -11.97 -16.25 -4.43
N ASP A 50 -11.90 -17.23 -5.31
CA ASP A 50 -13.01 -17.77 -6.08
C ASP A 50 -12.96 -19.31 -6.04
N GLU A 51 -13.97 -20.01 -6.51
CA GLU A 51 -13.95 -21.48 -6.57
C GLU A 51 -12.82 -21.99 -7.47
N GLU A 52 -12.57 -21.30 -8.59
CA GLU A 52 -11.63 -21.72 -9.63
C GLU A 52 -10.26 -21.07 -9.52
N TYR A 53 -10.12 -19.95 -8.77
CA TYR A 53 -8.85 -19.24 -8.67
C TYR A 53 -8.59 -18.60 -7.29
N GLN A 54 -7.33 -18.25 -7.06
CA GLN A 54 -6.90 -17.38 -5.98
C GLN A 54 -5.86 -16.39 -6.53
N ILE A 55 -6.09 -15.09 -6.30
CA ILE A 55 -5.15 -14.03 -6.64
C ILE A 55 -4.58 -13.45 -5.36
N VAL A 56 -3.25 -13.42 -5.24
CA VAL A 56 -2.55 -12.75 -4.16
C VAL A 56 -2.00 -11.43 -4.70
N PHE A 57 -2.79 -10.36 -4.55
CA PHE A 57 -2.32 -9.01 -4.86
C PHE A 57 -1.28 -8.55 -3.87
N SER A 58 -0.31 -7.78 -4.32
CA SER A 58 0.71 -7.17 -3.47
C SER A 58 0.77 -5.66 -3.74
N ASP A 59 0.28 -4.85 -2.79
CA ASP A 59 0.55 -3.42 -2.79
C ASP A 59 1.96 -3.17 -2.25
N THR A 60 2.73 -2.35 -2.96
CA THR A 60 4.11 -2.05 -2.63
C THR A 60 4.33 -0.56 -2.38
N PRO A 61 5.34 -0.19 -1.60
CA PRO A 61 5.80 1.18 -1.56
C PRO A 61 6.05 1.73 -2.97
N GLY A 62 5.85 3.04 -3.15
CA GLY A 62 6.23 3.69 -4.39
C GLY A 62 7.75 3.65 -4.59
N ILE A 63 8.19 3.47 -5.84
CA ILE A 63 9.60 3.45 -6.19
C ILE A 63 10.19 4.84 -6.00
N ILE A 64 11.20 4.94 -5.12
CA ILE A 64 11.90 6.18 -4.76
C ILE A 64 13.41 5.93 -4.69
N LYS A 65 14.21 6.99 -4.80
CA LYS A 65 15.62 6.93 -4.48
C LYS A 65 15.77 7.04 -2.95
N PRO A 66 16.26 6.00 -2.24
CA PRO A 66 16.33 6.02 -0.79
C PRO A 66 17.37 7.01 -0.28
N ALA A 67 17.03 7.76 0.79
CA ALA A 67 17.90 8.72 1.44
C ALA A 67 18.27 8.31 2.88
N TYR A 68 17.60 7.31 3.47
CA TYR A 68 17.81 6.77 4.81
C TYR A 68 17.29 5.34 4.91
N ASP A 69 17.66 4.60 5.98
CA ASP A 69 17.51 3.15 6.09
C ASP A 69 16.05 2.67 5.98
N LEU A 70 15.08 3.39 6.54
CA LEU A 70 13.66 3.07 6.35
C LEU A 70 13.28 3.03 4.86
N GLN A 71 13.72 4.02 4.08
CA GLN A 71 13.44 4.05 2.64
C GLN A 71 14.17 2.92 1.90
N THR A 72 15.37 2.54 2.34
CA THR A 72 16.07 1.37 1.81
C THR A 72 15.27 0.10 2.06
N SER A 73 14.75 -0.08 3.27
CA SER A 73 13.86 -1.20 3.60
C SER A 73 12.56 -1.21 2.77
N MET A 74 11.98 -0.03 2.51
CA MET A 74 10.84 0.08 1.59
C MET A 74 11.20 -0.39 0.17
N MET A 75 12.38 -0.07 -0.33
CA MET A 75 12.84 -0.54 -1.66
C MET A 75 13.14 -2.04 -1.67
N ASP A 76 13.53 -2.62 -0.55
CA ASP A 76 13.70 -4.08 -0.45
C ASP A 76 12.36 -4.82 -0.57
N PHE A 77 11.24 -4.25 -0.08
CA PHE A 77 9.91 -4.78 -0.38
C PHE A 77 9.57 -4.72 -1.86
N VAL A 78 9.92 -3.63 -2.55
CA VAL A 78 9.71 -3.53 -4.01
C VAL A 78 10.56 -4.58 -4.74
N LYS A 79 11.83 -4.78 -4.36
CA LYS A 79 12.70 -5.81 -4.94
C LYS A 79 12.13 -7.22 -4.74
N SER A 80 11.62 -7.52 -3.54
CA SER A 80 11.00 -8.82 -3.27
C SER A 80 9.77 -9.06 -4.15
N ALA A 81 8.97 -8.02 -4.41
CA ALA A 81 7.82 -8.09 -5.29
C ALA A 81 8.18 -8.39 -6.75
N PHE A 82 9.36 -8.01 -7.22
CA PHE A 82 9.83 -8.46 -8.53
C PHE A 82 10.23 -9.93 -8.57
N SER A 83 10.72 -10.48 -7.46
CA SER A 83 11.30 -11.82 -7.44
C SER A 83 10.26 -12.94 -7.33
N ASP A 84 9.09 -12.67 -6.79
CA ASP A 84 8.04 -13.65 -6.55
C ASP A 84 6.76 -13.42 -7.37
N ALA A 85 6.77 -12.46 -8.32
CA ALA A 85 5.62 -12.19 -9.17
C ALA A 85 5.40 -13.29 -10.21
N ASP A 86 4.16 -13.77 -10.34
CA ASP A 86 3.69 -14.53 -11.49
C ASP A 86 3.17 -13.58 -12.58
N ILE A 87 2.61 -12.44 -12.19
CA ILE A 87 2.16 -11.35 -13.04
C ILE A 87 2.61 -10.02 -12.43
N LEU A 88 3.16 -9.15 -13.25
CA LEU A 88 3.60 -7.82 -12.83
C LEU A 88 2.62 -6.76 -13.34
N ILE A 89 2.06 -5.98 -12.45
CA ILE A 89 1.34 -4.76 -12.78
C ILE A 89 2.29 -3.58 -12.64
N TYR A 90 2.60 -2.94 -13.77
CA TYR A 90 3.30 -1.67 -13.78
C TYR A 90 2.29 -0.54 -13.92
N MET A 91 2.13 0.25 -12.86
CA MET A 91 1.13 1.31 -12.80
C MET A 91 1.77 2.67 -13.00
N VAL A 92 1.25 3.43 -13.95
CA VAL A 92 1.67 4.80 -14.28
C VAL A 92 0.46 5.74 -14.22
N GLU A 93 0.69 6.99 -13.85
CA GLU A 93 -0.34 8.04 -13.92
C GLU A 93 -0.34 8.68 -15.31
N ILE A 94 -1.53 9.05 -15.81
CA ILE A 94 -1.64 9.81 -17.06
C ILE A 94 -0.77 11.08 -17.01
N GLY A 95 0.02 11.33 -18.06
CA GLY A 95 0.99 12.42 -18.11
C GLY A 95 2.36 12.11 -17.47
N GLU A 96 2.53 10.95 -16.83
CA GLU A 96 3.82 10.49 -16.34
C GLU A 96 4.73 10.12 -17.52
N LYS A 97 6.00 10.53 -17.44
CA LYS A 97 6.93 10.36 -18.57
C LYS A 97 7.87 9.17 -18.39
N GLU A 98 8.21 8.84 -17.12
CA GLU A 98 9.23 7.84 -16.81
C GLU A 98 9.08 7.28 -15.39
N LEU A 99 9.63 6.10 -15.15
CA LEU A 99 9.89 5.60 -13.82
C LEU A 99 11.13 6.29 -13.25
N LYS A 100 11.09 6.71 -11.99
CA LYS A 100 12.17 7.47 -11.33
C LYS A 100 13.46 6.68 -11.10
N ASP A 101 13.43 5.38 -11.30
CA ASP A 101 14.57 4.48 -11.08
C ASP A 101 14.79 3.61 -12.31
N GLU A 102 15.93 3.81 -12.97
CA GLU A 102 16.30 3.09 -14.20
C GLU A 102 16.52 1.59 -13.97
N GLU A 103 17.03 1.18 -12.80
CA GLU A 103 17.25 -0.25 -12.51
C GLU A 103 15.92 -1.00 -12.49
N PHE A 104 14.91 -0.44 -11.78
CA PHE A 104 13.57 -1.01 -11.77
C PHE A 104 12.91 -0.97 -13.14
N PHE A 105 13.09 0.11 -13.90
CA PHE A 105 12.55 0.19 -15.25
C PHE A 105 13.15 -0.89 -16.17
N ASN A 106 14.46 -1.09 -16.10
CA ASN A 106 15.13 -2.16 -16.84
C ASN A 106 14.60 -3.56 -16.47
N LYS A 107 14.27 -3.80 -15.19
CA LYS A 107 13.65 -5.08 -14.77
C LYS A 107 12.27 -5.27 -15.39
N ILE A 108 11.48 -4.21 -15.55
CA ILE A 108 10.14 -4.28 -16.16
C ILE A 108 10.25 -4.62 -17.65
N ILE A 109 11.08 -3.91 -18.42
CA ILE A 109 11.19 -4.15 -19.87
C ILE A 109 11.82 -5.50 -20.23
N HIS A 110 12.58 -6.10 -19.30
CA HIS A 110 13.21 -7.43 -19.50
C HIS A 110 12.49 -8.54 -18.71
N ALA A 111 11.31 -8.25 -18.13
CA ALA A 111 10.55 -9.24 -17.40
C ALA A 111 10.15 -10.41 -18.31
N LYS A 112 10.32 -11.66 -17.82
CA LYS A 112 9.93 -12.88 -18.52
C LYS A 112 8.52 -13.35 -18.19
N ILE A 113 7.90 -12.70 -17.21
CA ILE A 113 6.51 -12.93 -16.79
C ILE A 113 5.59 -11.91 -17.48
N PRO A 114 4.28 -12.17 -17.55
CA PRO A 114 3.32 -11.21 -18.06
C PRO A 114 3.42 -9.86 -17.35
N VAL A 115 3.44 -8.78 -18.13
CA VAL A 115 3.42 -7.39 -17.62
C VAL A 115 2.15 -6.71 -18.10
N LEU A 116 1.35 -6.23 -17.16
CA LEU A 116 0.19 -5.37 -17.42
C LEU A 116 0.58 -3.93 -17.07
N LEU A 117 0.64 -3.04 -18.06
CA LEU A 117 0.86 -1.62 -17.83
C LEU A 117 -0.49 -0.93 -17.68
N LEU A 118 -0.79 -0.46 -16.47
CA LEU A 118 -2.03 0.25 -16.20
C LEU A 118 -1.80 1.76 -16.25
N LEU A 119 -2.37 2.41 -17.26
CA LEU A 119 -2.37 3.85 -17.39
C LEU A 119 -3.56 4.42 -16.60
N ASN A 120 -3.28 4.85 -15.38
CA ASN A 120 -4.29 5.24 -14.40
C ASN A 120 -4.62 6.72 -14.40
N LYS A 121 -5.75 7.07 -13.77
CA LYS A 121 -6.31 8.41 -13.60
C LYS A 121 -6.72 9.05 -14.94
N ILE A 122 -7.21 8.24 -15.87
CA ILE A 122 -7.73 8.74 -17.16
C ILE A 122 -8.94 9.66 -16.99
N ASP A 123 -9.62 9.62 -15.85
CA ASP A 123 -10.65 10.57 -15.43
C ASP A 123 -10.16 12.02 -15.39
N LYS A 124 -8.83 12.24 -15.33
CA LYS A 124 -8.18 13.56 -15.38
C LYS A 124 -7.63 13.93 -16.76
N SER A 125 -8.00 13.20 -17.79
CA SER A 125 -7.42 13.30 -19.13
C SER A 125 -8.51 13.53 -20.18
N ASN A 126 -8.05 13.76 -21.41
CA ASN A 126 -8.86 13.74 -22.63
C ASN A 126 -8.39 12.62 -23.57
N GLN A 127 -9.14 12.36 -24.61
CA GLN A 127 -8.87 11.26 -25.54
C GLN A 127 -7.52 11.45 -26.26
N GLU A 128 -7.18 12.65 -26.69
CA GLU A 128 -5.94 12.95 -27.43
C GLU A 128 -4.69 12.63 -26.58
N LEU A 129 -4.65 13.11 -25.33
CA LEU A 129 -3.56 12.81 -24.41
C LEU A 129 -3.50 11.31 -24.08
N LEU A 130 -4.64 10.66 -23.95
CA LEU A 130 -4.69 9.22 -23.69
C LEU A 130 -4.07 8.42 -24.85
N GLU A 131 -4.43 8.71 -26.09
CA GLU A 131 -3.90 8.04 -27.28
C GLU A 131 -2.38 8.26 -27.40
N GLU A 132 -1.89 9.50 -27.20
CA GLU A 132 -0.46 9.82 -27.16
C GLU A 132 0.28 9.02 -26.10
N GLN A 133 -0.27 8.94 -24.87
CA GLN A 133 0.36 8.23 -23.77
C GLN A 133 0.38 6.71 -23.99
N VAL A 134 -0.67 6.12 -24.55
CA VAL A 134 -0.71 4.70 -24.91
C VAL A 134 0.40 4.38 -25.92
N GLN A 135 0.55 5.18 -26.99
CA GLN A 135 1.60 4.99 -27.99
C GLN A 135 3.00 5.14 -27.36
N THR A 136 3.18 6.15 -26.52
CA THR A 136 4.45 6.41 -25.84
C THR A 136 4.86 5.24 -24.96
N TRP A 137 3.95 4.72 -24.14
CA TRP A 137 4.25 3.60 -23.25
C TRP A 137 4.37 2.28 -24.00
N GLN A 138 3.63 2.08 -25.09
CA GLN A 138 3.81 0.90 -25.95
C GLN A 138 5.22 0.84 -26.57
N ALA A 139 5.77 2.00 -26.94
CA ALA A 139 7.14 2.07 -27.45
C ALA A 139 8.19 1.84 -26.37
N LYS A 140 7.94 2.30 -25.11
CA LYS A 140 8.87 2.17 -23.98
C LYS A 140 8.86 0.79 -23.32
N VAL A 141 7.71 0.13 -23.28
CA VAL A 141 7.51 -1.17 -22.64
C VAL A 141 6.80 -2.12 -23.62
N PRO A 142 7.49 -2.54 -24.69
CA PRO A 142 6.85 -3.28 -25.79
C PRO A 142 6.34 -4.68 -25.38
N ASN A 143 6.82 -5.21 -24.28
CA ASN A 143 6.40 -6.51 -23.72
C ASN A 143 5.16 -6.40 -22.81
N ALA A 144 4.61 -5.20 -22.59
CA ALA A 144 3.44 -5.02 -21.73
C ALA A 144 2.14 -4.95 -22.54
N GLU A 145 1.07 -5.47 -21.96
CA GLU A 145 -0.31 -5.18 -22.37
C GLU A 145 -0.78 -3.91 -21.66
N ILE A 146 -1.26 -2.92 -22.40
CA ILE A 146 -1.64 -1.60 -21.84
C ILE A 146 -3.14 -1.54 -21.60
N PHE A 147 -3.52 -1.14 -20.38
CA PHE A 147 -4.89 -0.91 -19.98
C PHE A 147 -5.07 0.51 -19.42
N PRO A 148 -5.79 1.38 -20.14
CA PRO A 148 -6.26 2.64 -19.57
C PRO A 148 -7.32 2.38 -18.50
N ILE A 149 -7.12 2.93 -17.29
CA ILE A 149 -8.04 2.72 -16.15
C ILE A 149 -8.27 4.01 -15.36
N SER A 150 -9.36 4.03 -14.60
CA SER A 150 -9.48 4.88 -13.41
C SER A 150 -9.77 3.99 -12.21
N ALA A 151 -8.77 3.79 -11.36
CA ALA A 151 -8.94 3.01 -10.13
C ALA A 151 -9.90 3.68 -9.15
N LEU A 152 -10.01 5.01 -9.18
CA LEU A 152 -10.91 5.79 -8.36
C LEU A 152 -12.37 5.59 -8.76
N GLU A 153 -12.64 5.69 -10.07
CA GLU A 153 -13.98 5.56 -10.66
C GLU A 153 -14.35 4.10 -11.00
N ASN A 154 -13.47 3.15 -10.66
CA ASN A 154 -13.61 1.72 -10.95
C ASN A 154 -13.81 1.43 -12.46
N PHE A 155 -13.29 2.32 -13.33
CA PHE A 155 -13.38 2.15 -14.78
C PHE A 155 -12.30 1.19 -15.27
N ASN A 156 -12.69 0.21 -16.06
CA ASN A 156 -11.87 -0.82 -16.71
C ASN A 156 -11.12 -1.76 -15.72
N VAL A 157 -11.43 -1.68 -14.40
CA VAL A 157 -10.77 -2.50 -13.37
C VAL A 157 -11.20 -3.97 -13.49
N LYS A 158 -12.45 -4.24 -13.84
CA LYS A 158 -12.98 -5.58 -14.04
C LYS A 158 -12.32 -6.29 -15.22
N GLU A 159 -12.08 -5.59 -16.31
CA GLU A 159 -11.38 -6.11 -17.50
C GLU A 159 -9.94 -6.51 -17.18
N VAL A 160 -9.25 -5.69 -16.37
CA VAL A 160 -7.91 -6.02 -15.86
C VAL A 160 -7.98 -7.28 -14.98
N LEU A 161 -8.96 -7.38 -14.08
CA LEU A 161 -9.14 -8.56 -13.22
C LEU A 161 -9.38 -9.83 -14.07
N ASN A 162 -10.24 -9.77 -15.08
CA ASN A 162 -10.49 -10.89 -15.99
C ASN A 162 -9.18 -11.30 -16.70
N ARG A 163 -8.41 -10.32 -17.18
CA ARG A 163 -7.13 -10.60 -17.83
C ARG A 163 -6.11 -11.24 -16.90
N ILE A 164 -6.06 -10.80 -15.64
CA ILE A 164 -5.23 -11.44 -14.62
C ILE A 164 -5.62 -12.91 -14.46
N VAL A 165 -6.91 -13.22 -14.30
CA VAL A 165 -7.41 -14.61 -14.17
C VAL A 165 -7.02 -15.49 -15.37
N ASP A 166 -7.06 -14.93 -16.59
CA ASP A 166 -6.61 -15.65 -17.79
C ASP A 166 -5.13 -16.03 -17.72
N LEU A 167 -4.30 -15.12 -17.22
CA LEU A 167 -2.85 -15.24 -17.16
C LEU A 167 -2.34 -16.06 -15.96
N LEU A 168 -3.18 -16.31 -14.94
CA LEU A 168 -2.77 -17.07 -13.75
C LEU A 168 -2.26 -18.47 -14.11
N PRO A 169 -1.16 -18.93 -13.50
CA PRO A 169 -0.68 -20.29 -13.65
C PRO A 169 -1.61 -21.30 -12.95
N LEU A 170 -1.57 -22.54 -13.41
CA LEU A 170 -2.20 -23.66 -12.72
C LEU A 170 -1.46 -23.90 -11.40
N SER A 171 -2.14 -23.72 -10.28
CA SER A 171 -1.58 -23.90 -8.94
C SER A 171 -2.70 -24.17 -7.93
N PRO A 172 -2.47 -24.94 -6.87
CA PRO A 172 -3.36 -24.92 -5.70
C PRO A 172 -3.34 -23.54 -5.04
N PRO A 173 -4.34 -23.24 -4.20
CA PRO A 173 -4.34 -21.98 -3.46
C PRO A 173 -3.14 -21.90 -2.50
N TYR A 174 -2.55 -20.71 -2.36
CA TYR A 174 -1.43 -20.43 -1.45
C TYR A 174 -1.89 -20.15 -0.02
N TYR A 175 -3.12 -19.62 0.13
CA TYR A 175 -3.72 -19.24 1.41
C TYR A 175 -5.07 -19.93 1.59
N PRO A 176 -5.55 -20.05 2.84
CA PRO A 176 -6.92 -20.48 3.12
C PRO A 176 -7.93 -19.66 2.32
N LYS A 177 -9.03 -20.29 1.90
CA LYS A 177 -10.05 -19.62 1.03
C LYS A 177 -10.82 -18.51 1.73
N ASP A 178 -10.78 -18.44 3.05
CA ASP A 178 -11.34 -17.37 3.89
C ASP A 178 -10.32 -16.28 4.23
N ALA A 179 -9.06 -16.45 3.85
CA ALA A 179 -8.03 -15.43 4.08
C ALA A 179 -8.24 -14.21 3.16
N LEU A 180 -8.16 -13.02 3.74
CA LEU A 180 -8.27 -11.74 3.03
C LEU A 180 -6.92 -11.05 2.87
N THR A 181 -5.98 -11.30 3.80
CA THR A 181 -4.67 -10.63 3.86
C THR A 181 -3.67 -11.45 4.68
N ASP A 182 -2.37 -11.11 4.57
CA ASP A 182 -1.28 -11.65 5.40
C ASP A 182 -1.05 -10.87 6.70
N LYS A 183 -1.76 -9.74 6.90
CA LYS A 183 -1.50 -8.82 8.01
C LYS A 183 -2.42 -9.10 9.20
N PRO A 184 -1.90 -9.01 10.44
CA PRO A 184 -2.71 -9.09 11.64
C PRO A 184 -3.53 -7.81 11.86
N GLU A 185 -4.58 -7.89 12.65
CA GLU A 185 -5.48 -6.77 12.99
C GLU A 185 -4.74 -5.54 13.53
N ARG A 186 -3.72 -5.75 14.36
CA ARG A 186 -2.87 -4.66 14.91
C ARG A 186 -2.20 -3.84 13.82
N PHE A 187 -1.88 -4.44 12.68
CA PHE A 187 -1.31 -3.72 11.54
C PHE A 187 -2.30 -2.69 11.00
N PHE A 188 -3.57 -3.05 10.84
CA PHE A 188 -4.60 -2.14 10.36
C PHE A 188 -4.89 -1.01 11.34
N VAL A 189 -4.82 -1.29 12.66
CA VAL A 189 -4.88 -0.23 13.69
C VAL A 189 -3.74 0.77 13.50
N ASN A 190 -2.51 0.28 13.37
CA ASN A 190 -1.34 1.14 13.17
C ASN A 190 -1.46 1.99 11.91
N GLU A 191 -1.84 1.38 10.79
CA GLU A 191 -2.00 2.07 9.51
C GLU A 191 -3.15 3.08 9.55
N THR A 192 -4.27 2.77 10.20
CA THR A 192 -5.38 3.72 10.36
C THR A 192 -4.95 4.95 11.16
N ILE A 193 -4.24 4.78 12.28
CA ILE A 193 -3.71 5.92 13.05
C ILE A 193 -2.71 6.71 12.20
N ARG A 194 -1.82 6.02 11.46
CA ARG A 194 -0.83 6.64 10.59
C ARG A 194 -1.49 7.41 9.43
N GLU A 195 -2.58 6.89 8.86
CA GLU A 195 -3.39 7.62 7.87
C GLU A 195 -3.90 8.95 8.43
N LYS A 196 -4.43 8.95 9.67
CA LYS A 196 -4.92 10.19 10.28
C LYS A 196 -3.78 11.19 10.56
N ILE A 197 -2.59 10.69 10.85
CA ILE A 197 -1.40 11.56 10.97
C ILE A 197 -1.04 12.13 9.58
N LEU A 198 -1.01 11.32 8.53
CA LEU A 198 -0.78 11.77 7.16
C LEU A 198 -1.78 12.85 6.73
N LEU A 199 -3.05 12.74 7.12
CA LEU A 199 -4.10 13.67 6.74
C LEU A 199 -4.11 14.99 7.55
N ASN A 200 -3.68 14.93 8.82
CA ASN A 200 -3.82 16.09 9.74
C ASN A 200 -2.54 16.87 9.95
N TYR A 201 -1.36 16.35 9.57
CA TYR A 201 -0.08 17.05 9.76
C TYR A 201 0.66 17.20 8.44
N ASP A 202 1.51 18.23 8.35
CA ASP A 202 2.27 18.59 7.16
C ASP A 202 3.77 18.56 7.40
N LYS A 203 4.54 19.00 6.41
CA LYS A 203 6.00 19.07 6.39
C LYS A 203 6.62 17.68 6.68
N GLU A 204 7.55 17.61 7.62
CA GLU A 204 8.29 16.40 7.97
C GLU A 204 7.55 15.47 8.95
N ILE A 205 6.52 15.95 9.66
CA ILE A 205 5.84 15.16 10.71
C ILE A 205 5.31 13.83 10.20
N PRO A 206 4.55 13.76 9.08
CA PRO A 206 4.04 12.48 8.56
C PRO A 206 5.11 11.45 8.24
N TYR A 207 6.32 11.90 7.95
CA TYR A 207 7.45 11.04 7.55
C TYR A 207 8.34 10.61 8.72
N ALA A 208 8.17 11.25 9.88
CA ALA A 208 8.97 11.03 11.09
C ALA A 208 8.25 10.15 12.13
N VAL A 209 7.03 9.71 11.84
CA VAL A 209 6.22 8.92 12.76
C VAL A 209 6.25 7.43 12.43
N GLU A 210 6.20 6.61 13.48
CA GLU A 210 5.83 5.20 13.43
C GLU A 210 4.74 4.94 14.48
N VAL A 211 3.88 3.97 14.22
CA VAL A 211 2.78 3.62 15.13
C VAL A 211 2.91 2.14 15.52
N GLU A 212 2.84 1.88 16.81
CA GLU A 212 2.86 0.51 17.36
C GLU A 212 1.68 0.31 18.30
N THR A 213 0.87 -0.70 18.06
CA THR A 213 -0.19 -1.12 18.97
C THR A 213 0.36 -2.07 20.02
N GLU A 214 0.51 -1.56 21.25
CA GLU A 214 1.03 -2.32 22.41
C GLU A 214 -0.02 -3.31 22.94
N GLU A 215 -1.30 -2.89 23.01
CA GLU A 215 -2.41 -3.73 23.47
C GLU A 215 -3.56 -3.74 22.46
N PHE A 216 -4.11 -4.93 22.22
CA PHE A 216 -5.32 -5.17 21.46
C PHE A 216 -6.09 -6.27 22.18
N LEU A 217 -7.17 -5.89 22.88
CA LEU A 217 -8.00 -6.78 23.68
C LEU A 217 -9.42 -6.76 23.13
N GLU A 218 -9.82 -7.86 22.54
CA GLU A 218 -11.12 -8.02 21.91
C GLU A 218 -12.09 -8.76 22.84
N ASP A 219 -13.23 -8.12 23.09
CA ASP A 219 -14.40 -8.70 23.72
C ASP A 219 -15.53 -8.87 22.69
N GLU A 220 -16.66 -9.46 23.08
CA GLU A 220 -17.81 -9.64 22.17
C GLU A 220 -18.32 -8.34 21.55
N LYS A 221 -18.30 -7.22 22.30
CA LYS A 221 -18.92 -5.94 21.90
C LYS A 221 -17.91 -4.80 21.71
N ILE A 222 -16.74 -4.90 22.28
CA ILE A 222 -15.78 -3.79 22.32
C ILE A 222 -14.35 -4.29 22.14
N ILE A 223 -13.56 -3.56 21.39
CA ILE A 223 -12.11 -3.76 21.28
C ILE A 223 -11.42 -2.62 22.04
N ARG A 224 -10.51 -2.97 22.93
CA ARG A 224 -9.67 -2.01 23.67
C ARG A 224 -8.29 -2.00 23.08
N ILE A 225 -7.85 -0.81 22.65
CA ILE A 225 -6.61 -0.61 21.92
C ILE A 225 -5.75 0.40 22.68
N ARG A 226 -4.46 0.05 22.86
CA ARG A 226 -3.44 1.01 23.30
C ARG A 226 -2.37 1.08 22.25
N SER A 227 -2.17 2.28 21.68
CA SER A 227 -1.17 2.53 20.63
C SER A 227 -0.21 3.63 21.02
N VAL A 228 1.01 3.55 20.49
CA VAL A 228 2.07 4.53 20.70
C VAL A 228 2.50 5.09 19.35
N ILE A 229 2.45 6.41 19.21
CA ILE A 229 3.05 7.14 18.11
C ILE A 229 4.48 7.46 18.50
N MET A 230 5.45 6.95 17.76
CA MET A 230 6.86 7.23 17.94
C MET A 230 7.30 8.35 17.01
N VAL A 231 8.09 9.28 17.55
CA VAL A 231 8.68 10.42 16.81
C VAL A 231 10.16 10.51 17.14
N GLU A 232 10.95 11.21 16.31
CA GLU A 232 12.41 11.33 16.53
C GLU A 232 12.81 12.41 17.53
N ARG A 233 11.97 13.47 17.73
CA ARG A 233 12.33 14.67 18.50
C ARG A 233 11.18 15.14 19.39
N ASP A 234 11.52 15.79 20.50
CA ASP A 234 10.55 16.37 21.43
C ASP A 234 9.68 17.46 20.77
N THR A 235 10.25 18.24 19.84
CA THR A 235 9.49 19.23 19.05
C THR A 235 8.38 18.57 18.22
N GLN A 236 8.65 17.43 17.59
CA GLN A 236 7.66 16.65 16.84
C GLN A 236 6.58 16.08 17.77
N LYS A 237 6.98 15.59 18.96
CA LYS A 237 6.03 15.15 20.00
C LYS A 237 5.09 16.28 20.39
N GLY A 238 5.61 17.50 20.63
CA GLY A 238 4.80 18.68 20.93
C GLY A 238 3.81 19.02 19.82
N ILE A 239 4.22 18.93 18.54
CA ILE A 239 3.35 19.17 17.37
C ILE A 239 2.23 18.12 17.28
N ILE A 240 2.56 16.84 17.46
CA ILE A 240 1.57 15.73 17.40
C ILE A 240 0.52 15.89 18.51
N ILE A 241 0.93 16.22 19.73
CA ILE A 241 0.01 16.42 20.85
C ILE A 241 -0.84 17.66 20.63
N GLY A 242 -0.22 18.75 20.19
CA GLY A 242 -0.87 20.03 19.97
C GLY A 242 -1.27 20.75 21.28
N HIS A 243 -1.88 21.91 21.16
CA HIS A 243 -2.31 22.71 22.33
C HIS A 243 -3.30 21.92 23.18
N LYS A 244 -2.96 21.67 24.44
CA LYS A 244 -3.77 20.91 25.43
C LYS A 244 -4.24 19.53 24.90
N GLY A 245 -3.48 18.90 23.99
CA GLY A 245 -3.80 17.60 23.45
C GLY A 245 -4.86 17.59 22.32
N ALA A 246 -5.29 18.75 21.84
CA ALA A 246 -6.41 18.84 20.88
C ALA A 246 -6.11 18.18 19.54
N ALA A 247 -4.87 18.26 19.04
CA ALA A 247 -4.49 17.65 17.76
C ALA A 247 -4.47 16.12 17.86
N LEU A 248 -3.85 15.57 18.91
CA LEU A 248 -3.84 14.14 19.15
C LEU A 248 -5.25 13.55 19.37
N LYS A 249 -6.10 14.30 20.11
CA LYS A 249 -7.50 13.93 20.32
C LYS A 249 -8.25 13.85 18.97
N LYS A 250 -8.03 14.76 18.04
CA LYS A 250 -8.63 14.74 16.70
C LYS A 250 -8.21 13.48 15.93
N VAL A 251 -6.91 13.16 15.94
CA VAL A 251 -6.40 11.91 15.33
C VAL A 251 -7.08 10.68 15.94
N GLY A 252 -7.15 10.59 17.26
CA GLY A 252 -7.78 9.48 17.97
C GLY A 252 -9.26 9.32 17.63
N MET A 253 -10.01 10.42 17.57
CA MET A 253 -11.44 10.40 17.21
C MET A 253 -11.66 9.90 15.77
N GLN A 254 -10.85 10.37 14.82
CA GLN A 254 -10.95 9.98 13.43
C GLN A 254 -10.52 8.51 13.23
N ALA A 255 -9.43 8.09 13.88
CA ALA A 255 -8.97 6.71 13.83
C ALA A 255 -10.01 5.76 14.44
N ARG A 256 -10.60 6.12 15.58
CA ARG A 256 -11.66 5.35 16.22
C ARG A 256 -12.86 5.14 15.29
N ALA A 257 -13.34 6.19 14.63
CA ALA A 257 -14.49 6.09 13.73
C ALA A 257 -14.23 5.12 12.57
N ASP A 258 -13.04 5.18 11.95
CA ASP A 258 -12.69 4.26 10.86
C ASP A 258 -12.52 2.82 11.36
N LEU A 259 -11.93 2.63 12.56
CA LEU A 259 -11.74 1.30 13.14
C LEU A 259 -13.06 0.67 13.57
N GLU A 260 -14.04 1.45 14.06
CA GLU A 260 -15.39 0.98 14.37
C GLU A 260 -16.10 0.46 13.12
N LEU A 261 -15.90 1.11 11.97
CA LEU A 261 -16.40 0.63 10.68
C LEU A 261 -15.67 -0.62 10.18
N PHE A 262 -14.36 -0.67 10.36
CA PHE A 262 -13.53 -1.79 9.88
C PHE A 262 -13.77 -3.08 10.65
N PHE A 263 -13.92 -3.01 11.98
CA PHE A 263 -14.13 -4.17 12.85
C PHE A 263 -15.59 -4.49 13.14
N ASP A 264 -16.52 -3.63 12.73
CA ASP A 264 -17.95 -3.72 13.06
C ASP A 264 -18.20 -3.89 14.58
N LYS A 265 -17.37 -3.22 15.40
CA LYS A 265 -17.40 -3.24 16.86
C LYS A 265 -17.12 -1.87 17.46
N GLN A 266 -17.57 -1.65 18.69
CA GLN A 266 -17.16 -0.46 19.46
C GLN A 266 -15.65 -0.48 19.72
N ILE A 267 -15.01 0.67 19.61
CA ILE A 267 -13.58 0.83 19.86
C ILE A 267 -13.33 1.78 21.01
N HIS A 268 -12.55 1.31 21.98
CA HIS A 268 -11.90 2.18 22.99
C HIS A 268 -10.43 2.29 22.63
N ILE A 269 -9.96 3.49 22.30
CA ILE A 269 -8.58 3.71 21.87
C ILE A 269 -7.87 4.72 22.77
N GLU A 270 -6.68 4.33 23.24
CA GLU A 270 -5.73 5.20 23.93
C GLU A 270 -4.48 5.37 23.08
N ILE A 271 -4.07 6.61 22.85
CA ILE A 271 -2.91 6.94 22.01
C ILE A 271 -1.92 7.77 22.80
N PHE A 272 -0.68 7.30 22.86
CA PHE A 272 0.45 7.98 23.50
C PHE A 272 1.48 8.41 22.47
N VAL A 273 2.30 9.41 22.82
CA VAL A 273 3.41 9.85 21.95
C VAL A 273 4.71 9.71 22.71
N LYS A 274 5.66 8.94 22.15
CA LYS A 274 6.99 8.68 22.71
C LYS A 274 8.07 9.19 21.73
N VAL A 275 9.19 9.68 22.27
CA VAL A 275 10.37 10.01 21.46
C VAL A 275 11.24 8.76 21.36
N ASN A 276 11.53 8.36 20.14
CA ASN A 276 12.47 7.28 19.80
C ASN A 276 13.47 7.85 18.79
N LYS A 277 14.60 8.33 19.31
CA LYS A 277 15.61 9.06 18.53
C LYS A 277 16.18 8.17 17.43
N ASP A 278 16.27 8.74 16.23
CA ASP A 278 16.90 8.12 15.05
C ASP A 278 16.34 6.73 14.68
N TRP A 279 15.07 6.46 15.00
CA TRP A 279 14.46 5.15 14.75
C TRP A 279 14.47 4.76 13.26
N ARG A 280 14.43 5.75 12.35
CA ARG A 280 14.42 5.51 10.89
C ARG A 280 15.75 4.99 10.33
N ASN A 281 16.86 5.14 11.06
CA ASN A 281 18.18 4.64 10.72
C ASN A 281 18.65 3.52 11.68
N ASN A 282 17.77 3.04 12.55
CA ASN A 282 18.10 2.01 13.52
C ASN A 282 17.60 0.64 13.07
N ALA A 283 18.49 -0.23 12.64
CA ALA A 283 18.16 -1.56 12.11
C ALA A 283 17.37 -2.45 13.10
N PHE A 284 17.59 -2.31 14.42
CA PHE A 284 16.83 -3.05 15.43
C PHE A 284 15.38 -2.54 15.49
N GLN A 285 15.18 -1.24 15.49
CA GLN A 285 13.84 -0.65 15.49
C GLN A 285 13.09 -0.96 14.18
N LEU A 286 13.77 -0.85 13.03
CA LEU A 286 13.17 -1.19 11.75
C LEU A 286 12.72 -2.65 11.68
N ARG A 287 13.53 -3.59 12.22
CA ARG A 287 13.11 -5.00 12.34
C ARG A 287 11.90 -5.17 13.26
N ARG A 288 11.90 -4.50 14.41
CA ARG A 288 10.76 -4.54 15.35
C ARG A 288 9.46 -4.06 14.71
N PHE A 289 9.53 -3.05 13.85
CA PHE A 289 8.38 -2.51 13.12
C PHE A 289 8.05 -3.30 11.84
N GLY A 290 8.76 -4.38 11.55
CA GLY A 290 8.47 -5.26 10.41
C GLY A 290 9.02 -4.78 9.07
N TYR A 291 9.96 -3.82 9.05
CA TYR A 291 10.56 -3.32 7.81
C TYR A 291 11.67 -4.23 7.23
N ASN A 292 12.36 -5.00 8.04
CA ASN A 292 13.42 -5.92 7.60
C ASN A 292 13.02 -7.36 7.90
N GLN A 293 12.84 -8.16 6.86
CA GLN A 293 12.50 -9.60 6.94
C GLN A 293 13.74 -10.52 6.86
N LYS A 294 14.96 -10.00 7.10
CA LYS A 294 16.18 -10.81 7.11
C LYS A 294 16.65 -11.09 8.52
#